data_f087195c3f8a0cf6b9561e363c8fe267
#
_entry.id   f087195c3f8a0cf6b9561e363c8fe267
#
_cell.length_a   1.000
_cell.length_b   1.000
_cell.length_c   1.000
_cell.angle_alpha   90.00
_cell.angle_beta   90.00
_cell.angle_gamma   90.00
#
_symmetry.space_group_name_H-M   'P 1'
#
loop_
_entity.id
_entity.type
_entity.pdbx_description
1 polymer ?
#
loop_
_entity_poly.entity_id
_entity_poly.type
_entity_poly.pdbx_seq_one_letter_code
_entity_poly.pdbx_strand_id
1 'polypeptide(L)'
;MLERIMADNGIPSPVAESGGCRVFQFHSDTGEGIMTQYDLFPGVYLMYNDFHMESYDSVFRTTEDMLCIDYCRQGRMEYPAGPDTYSYVEARDLKLDRRLEHQGHFTFPLSHYHGITIGFTLPLAAQSLKEWVREFPVDLVRLQEKFCASRHPMVIHRAPSVDHIFQELYAVPEQIKLPYFRIKVLELLLYLDALELDERTEKPYFYKSQVEKVKAAHRLLTEDLERHYTIAELSERFSIPATALKECFKSIYGQPVNTYMRNLRMDRAALLLRQEPQTSVAEIAGRVGYDSASKFAAVFKEAKGKTPLEYRREGR
;
A
#
# COMPACT_ATOMS: atom_id res chain seq x y z
N MET A 1 -20.46 -10.38 -15.78
CA MET A 1 -20.35 -11.00 -14.45
C MET A 1 -19.70 -10.04 -13.48
N LEU A 2 -18.48 -9.56 -13.72
CA LEU A 2 -17.79 -8.61 -12.84
C LEU A 2 -18.56 -7.29 -12.67
N GLU A 3 -19.16 -6.75 -13.73
CA GLU A 3 -20.02 -5.55 -13.67
C GLU A 3 -21.20 -5.71 -12.70
N ARG A 4 -21.80 -6.91 -12.69
CA ARG A 4 -22.88 -7.22 -11.75
C ARG A 4 -22.34 -7.27 -10.31
N ILE A 5 -21.17 -7.90 -10.09
CA ILE A 5 -20.52 -7.92 -8.78
C ILE A 5 -20.19 -6.49 -8.32
N MET A 6 -19.70 -5.63 -9.22
CA MET A 6 -19.39 -4.23 -8.89
C MET A 6 -20.66 -3.42 -8.58
N ALA A 7 -21.71 -3.54 -9.39
CA ALA A 7 -22.99 -2.88 -9.18
C ALA A 7 -23.69 -3.34 -7.89
N ASP A 8 -23.71 -4.65 -7.63
CA ASP A 8 -24.29 -5.24 -6.41
C ASP A 8 -23.54 -4.79 -5.14
N ASN A 9 -22.30 -4.32 -5.28
CA ASN A 9 -21.46 -3.82 -4.18
C ASN A 9 -21.37 -2.30 -4.08
N GLY A 10 -22.22 -1.57 -4.80
CA GLY A 10 -22.20 -0.10 -4.74
C GLY A 10 -20.91 0.54 -5.23
N ILE A 11 -20.11 -0.18 -6.02
CA ILE A 11 -18.94 0.39 -6.69
C ILE A 11 -19.45 1.37 -7.75
N PRO A 12 -18.94 2.59 -7.79
CA PRO A 12 -19.42 3.60 -8.74
C PRO A 12 -19.30 3.10 -10.19
N SER A 13 -20.20 3.58 -11.05
CA SER A 13 -20.04 3.34 -12.48
C SER A 13 -18.68 3.88 -12.96
N PRO A 14 -18.06 3.24 -13.96
CA PRO A 14 -16.81 3.74 -14.50
C PRO A 14 -16.97 5.17 -15.02
N VAL A 15 -16.05 6.05 -14.68
CA VAL A 15 -16.03 7.44 -15.18
C VAL A 15 -15.48 7.52 -16.59
N ALA A 16 -14.76 6.49 -17.03
CA ALA A 16 -14.29 6.33 -18.42
C ALA A 16 -14.20 4.84 -18.76
N GLU A 17 -14.54 4.52 -20.03
CA GLU A 17 -14.42 3.18 -20.57
C GLU A 17 -13.96 3.23 -22.04
N SER A 18 -12.90 2.50 -22.36
CA SER A 18 -12.37 2.41 -23.73
C SER A 18 -11.47 1.18 -23.88
N GLY A 19 -11.62 0.41 -24.96
CA GLY A 19 -10.65 -0.62 -25.37
C GLY A 19 -10.39 -1.73 -24.34
N GLY A 20 -11.37 -2.09 -23.49
CA GLY A 20 -11.21 -3.08 -22.42
C GLY A 20 -10.56 -2.52 -21.15
N CYS A 21 -10.42 -1.19 -21.06
CA CYS A 21 -9.99 -0.45 -19.88
C CYS A 21 -11.18 0.29 -19.28
N ARG A 22 -11.35 0.20 -17.96
CA ARG A 22 -12.36 0.92 -17.17
C ARG A 22 -11.71 1.66 -16.04
N VAL A 23 -12.12 2.91 -15.83
CA VAL A 23 -11.61 3.78 -14.77
C VAL A 23 -12.71 4.07 -13.76
N PHE A 24 -12.43 3.81 -12.50
CA PHE A 24 -13.33 4.07 -11.37
C PHE A 24 -12.71 5.12 -10.48
N GLN A 25 -13.51 6.07 -10.02
CA GLN A 25 -13.10 7.10 -9.08
C GLN A 25 -13.85 6.92 -7.75
N PHE A 26 -13.12 7.01 -6.67
CA PHE A 26 -13.61 6.85 -5.32
C PHE A 26 -13.33 8.11 -4.52
N HIS A 27 -14.27 8.46 -3.66
CA HIS A 27 -14.11 9.58 -2.73
C HIS A 27 -14.40 9.08 -1.32
N SER A 28 -13.65 9.61 -0.36
CA SER A 28 -13.90 9.46 1.07
C SER A 28 -13.75 10.82 1.74
N ASP A 29 -14.11 10.93 3.00
CA ASP A 29 -13.92 12.16 3.79
C ASP A 29 -12.42 12.53 3.94
N THR A 30 -11.51 11.59 3.65
CA THR A 30 -10.07 11.76 3.83
C THR A 30 -9.28 11.87 2.52
N GLY A 31 -9.95 11.82 1.38
CA GLY A 31 -9.28 11.96 0.08
C GLY A 31 -9.98 11.21 -1.06
N GLU A 32 -9.22 10.92 -2.09
CA GLU A 32 -9.72 10.30 -3.33
C GLU A 32 -8.84 9.15 -3.80
N GLY A 33 -9.39 8.29 -4.65
CA GLY A 33 -8.69 7.18 -5.25
C GLY A 33 -9.18 6.88 -6.66
N ILE A 34 -8.28 6.30 -7.44
CA ILE A 34 -8.57 5.86 -8.81
C ILE A 34 -8.22 4.38 -8.93
N MET A 35 -9.12 3.60 -9.52
CA MET A 35 -8.85 2.24 -9.97
C MET A 35 -8.96 2.18 -11.48
N THR A 36 -7.93 1.64 -12.14
CA THR A 36 -7.91 1.43 -13.59
C THR A 36 -7.85 -0.05 -13.88
N GLN A 37 -8.94 -0.61 -14.37
CA GLN A 37 -9.11 -2.04 -14.62
C GLN A 37 -8.96 -2.38 -16.10
N TYR A 38 -8.26 -3.48 -16.36
CA TYR A 38 -8.11 -4.11 -17.68
C TYR A 38 -8.65 -5.55 -17.64
N ASP A 39 -9.55 -5.89 -18.55
CA ASP A 39 -10.02 -7.26 -18.71
C ASP A 39 -9.05 -8.04 -19.61
N LEU A 40 -8.42 -9.07 -19.06
CA LEU A 40 -7.35 -9.80 -19.76
C LEU A 40 -7.86 -11.05 -20.45
N PHE A 41 -8.58 -11.88 -19.72
CA PHE A 41 -9.24 -13.10 -20.17
C PHE A 41 -10.62 -13.16 -19.53
N PRO A 42 -11.56 -13.95 -20.04
CA PRO A 42 -12.81 -14.21 -19.33
C PRO A 42 -12.55 -14.66 -17.89
N GLY A 43 -13.04 -13.90 -16.93
CA GLY A 43 -12.81 -14.15 -15.49
C GLY A 43 -11.44 -13.70 -14.94
N VAL A 44 -10.59 -13.05 -15.74
CA VAL A 44 -9.29 -12.52 -15.29
C VAL A 44 -9.18 -11.04 -15.59
N TYR A 45 -8.87 -10.26 -14.55
CA TYR A 45 -8.65 -8.83 -14.67
C TYR A 45 -7.37 -8.39 -13.97
N LEU A 46 -6.81 -7.29 -14.43
CA LEU A 46 -5.71 -6.56 -13.79
C LEU A 46 -6.19 -5.16 -13.45
N MET A 47 -5.91 -4.68 -12.26
CA MET A 47 -6.37 -3.39 -11.80
C MET A 47 -5.22 -2.63 -11.12
N TYR A 48 -4.95 -1.41 -11.60
CA TYR A 48 -4.10 -0.46 -10.90
C TYR A 48 -4.92 0.27 -9.85
N ASN A 49 -4.38 0.36 -8.65
CA ASN A 49 -4.96 1.07 -7.52
C ASN A 49 -4.07 2.25 -7.20
N ASP A 50 -4.64 3.43 -7.15
CA ASP A 50 -3.97 4.69 -6.83
C ASP A 50 -4.86 5.46 -5.84
N PHE A 51 -4.57 5.33 -4.55
CA PHE A 51 -5.34 5.94 -3.47
C PHE A 51 -4.51 7.01 -2.77
N HIS A 52 -5.07 8.20 -2.65
CA HIS A 52 -4.56 9.35 -1.90
C HIS A 52 -5.59 9.72 -0.83
N MET A 53 -5.69 8.87 0.20
CA MET A 53 -6.64 9.00 1.31
C MET A 53 -6.09 8.29 2.55
N GLU A 54 -6.62 8.63 3.72
CA GLU A 54 -6.23 7.95 4.98
C GLU A 54 -7.01 6.65 5.19
N SER A 55 -8.24 6.59 4.70
CA SER A 55 -9.09 5.41 4.86
C SER A 55 -10.18 5.31 3.81
N TYR A 56 -10.70 4.11 3.63
CA TYR A 56 -11.81 3.78 2.76
C TYR A 56 -12.66 2.66 3.36
N ASP A 57 -13.97 2.83 3.37
CA ASP A 57 -14.91 1.81 3.79
C ASP A 57 -15.37 0.99 2.58
N SER A 58 -14.85 -0.23 2.48
CA SER A 58 -15.23 -1.17 1.43
C SER A 58 -16.50 -1.94 1.83
N VAL A 59 -17.46 -1.96 0.93
CA VAL A 59 -18.68 -2.76 1.03
C VAL A 59 -18.65 -3.99 0.11
N PHE A 60 -17.51 -4.27 -0.50
CA PHE A 60 -17.36 -5.32 -1.50
C PHE A 60 -17.66 -6.70 -0.91
N ARG A 61 -18.63 -7.39 -1.51
CA ARG A 61 -19.00 -8.79 -1.24
C ARG A 61 -19.11 -9.53 -2.56
N THR A 62 -18.70 -10.76 -2.58
CA THR A 62 -18.93 -11.66 -3.72
C THR A 62 -19.29 -13.06 -3.21
N THR A 63 -20.18 -13.73 -3.93
CA THR A 63 -20.46 -15.15 -3.77
C THR A 63 -19.62 -15.99 -4.74
N GLU A 64 -18.92 -15.34 -5.65
CA GLU A 64 -18.05 -16.00 -6.62
C GLU A 64 -16.77 -16.47 -5.94
N ASP A 65 -16.32 -17.65 -6.29
CA ASP A 65 -15.02 -18.15 -5.81
C ASP A 65 -13.90 -17.44 -6.58
N MET A 66 -13.12 -16.66 -5.86
CA MET A 66 -12.08 -15.79 -6.42
C MET A 66 -10.72 -16.10 -5.82
N LEU A 67 -9.68 -15.92 -6.62
CA LEU A 67 -8.33 -15.71 -6.16
C LEU A 67 -7.92 -14.28 -6.52
N CYS A 68 -7.50 -13.50 -5.53
CA CYS A 68 -6.96 -12.15 -5.75
C CYS A 68 -5.50 -12.09 -5.30
N ILE A 69 -4.68 -11.45 -6.12
CA ILE A 69 -3.25 -11.22 -5.89
C ILE A 69 -3.03 -9.72 -5.90
N ASP A 70 -2.73 -9.16 -4.73
CA ASP A 70 -2.45 -7.74 -4.55
C ASP A 70 -0.94 -7.53 -4.38
N TYR A 71 -0.35 -6.69 -5.21
CA TYR A 71 1.03 -6.23 -5.06
C TYR A 71 1.05 -4.76 -4.63
N CYS A 72 1.73 -4.47 -3.54
CA CYS A 72 1.94 -3.10 -3.10
C CYS A 72 3.21 -2.52 -3.72
N ARG A 73 3.07 -1.47 -4.53
CA ARG A 73 4.21 -0.74 -5.10
C ARG A 73 4.75 0.31 -4.14
N GLN A 74 3.85 1.09 -3.56
CA GLN A 74 4.17 2.20 -2.65
C GLN A 74 3.05 2.37 -1.62
N GLY A 75 3.39 2.95 -0.50
CA GLY A 75 2.44 3.17 0.58
C GLY A 75 2.33 1.98 1.52
N ARG A 76 1.23 1.94 2.25
CA ARG A 76 0.89 0.88 3.19
C ARG A 76 -0.61 0.72 3.30
N MET A 77 -1.05 -0.50 3.53
CA MET A 77 -2.45 -0.82 3.81
C MET A 77 -2.54 -1.65 5.08
N GLU A 78 -3.36 -1.18 6.03
CA GLU A 78 -3.76 -1.95 7.20
C GLU A 78 -4.93 -2.85 6.84
N TYR A 79 -4.89 -4.09 7.28
CA TYR A 79 -6.01 -5.03 7.09
C TYR A 79 -6.23 -5.88 8.35
N PRO A 80 -7.47 -6.31 8.61
CA PRO A 80 -7.77 -7.23 9.71
C PRO A 80 -7.07 -8.58 9.49
N ALA A 81 -6.27 -9.00 10.46
CA ALA A 81 -5.61 -10.32 10.49
C ALA A 81 -6.34 -11.31 11.41
N GLY A 82 -7.33 -10.85 12.15
CA GLY A 82 -8.18 -11.59 13.07
C GLY A 82 -9.19 -10.65 13.74
N PRO A 83 -10.02 -11.14 14.66
CA PRO A 83 -11.08 -10.36 15.28
C PRO A 83 -10.60 -9.06 15.94
N ASP A 84 -9.46 -9.14 16.63
CA ASP A 84 -8.87 -8.02 17.38
C ASP A 84 -7.41 -7.73 16.98
N THR A 85 -7.02 -8.11 15.77
CA THR A 85 -5.65 -7.96 15.29
C THR A 85 -5.61 -7.35 13.89
N TYR A 86 -4.54 -6.55 13.66
CA TYR A 86 -4.21 -5.98 12.37
C TYR A 86 -2.84 -6.44 11.88
N SER A 87 -2.69 -6.51 10.58
CA SER A 87 -1.42 -6.65 9.89
C SER A 87 -1.31 -5.63 8.76
N TYR A 88 -0.14 -5.52 8.17
CA TYR A 88 0.16 -4.45 7.20
C TYR A 88 0.75 -5.04 5.93
N VAL A 89 0.24 -4.60 4.79
CA VAL A 89 0.89 -4.77 3.48
C VAL A 89 1.79 -3.57 3.27
N GLU A 90 3.05 -3.80 2.94
CA GLU A 90 4.04 -2.76 2.66
C GLU A 90 4.61 -2.89 1.25
N ALA A 91 5.39 -1.88 0.82
CA ALA A 91 5.96 -1.87 -0.51
C ALA A 91 6.74 -3.16 -0.82
N ARG A 92 6.47 -3.75 -1.99
CA ARG A 92 6.98 -5.02 -2.53
C ARG A 92 6.41 -6.28 -1.86
N ASP A 93 5.39 -6.15 -1.02
CA ASP A 93 4.64 -7.31 -0.53
C ASP A 93 3.62 -7.78 -1.56
N LEU A 94 3.39 -9.08 -1.52
CA LEU A 94 2.34 -9.75 -2.27
C LEU A 94 1.32 -10.31 -1.28
N LYS A 95 0.06 -9.90 -1.42
CA LYS A 95 -1.06 -10.39 -0.60
C LYS A 95 -1.97 -11.24 -1.47
N LEU A 96 -2.30 -12.44 -1.01
CA LEU A 96 -3.20 -13.37 -1.70
C LEU A 96 -4.40 -13.68 -0.81
N ASP A 97 -5.60 -13.60 -1.36
CA ASP A 97 -6.84 -13.93 -0.66
C ASP A 97 -7.96 -14.40 -1.61
N ARG A 98 -9.02 -14.98 -1.02
CA ARG A 98 -10.21 -15.42 -1.76
C ARG A 98 -11.22 -14.31 -1.99
N ARG A 99 -11.02 -13.13 -1.47
CA ARG A 99 -11.91 -11.95 -1.56
C ARG A 99 -13.37 -12.17 -1.15
N LEU A 100 -13.67 -13.25 -0.43
CA LEU A 100 -15.04 -13.58 -0.05
C LEU A 100 -15.68 -12.51 0.85
N GLU A 101 -14.90 -11.92 1.76
CA GLU A 101 -15.32 -10.89 2.69
C GLU A 101 -14.34 -9.72 2.65
N HIS A 102 -14.40 -8.91 1.59
CA HIS A 102 -13.57 -7.71 1.47
C HIS A 102 -14.34 -6.48 1.97
N GLN A 103 -15.02 -6.65 3.10
CA GLN A 103 -15.73 -5.58 3.77
C GLN A 103 -14.94 -5.05 4.94
N GLY A 104 -15.15 -3.77 5.23
CA GLY A 104 -14.65 -3.13 6.43
C GLY A 104 -13.85 -1.88 6.13
N HIS A 105 -13.30 -1.36 7.19
CA HIS A 105 -12.52 -0.15 7.20
C HIS A 105 -11.06 -0.47 6.86
N PHE A 106 -10.61 -0.01 5.69
CA PHE A 106 -9.21 -0.08 5.25
C PHE A 106 -8.53 1.25 5.57
N THR A 107 -7.38 1.17 6.20
CA THR A 107 -6.58 2.36 6.54
C THR A 107 -5.30 2.36 5.72
N PHE A 108 -4.94 3.54 5.23
CA PHE A 108 -3.68 3.81 4.55
C PHE A 108 -2.81 4.73 5.44
N PRO A 109 -1.97 4.17 6.33
CA PRO A 109 -1.28 4.93 7.37
C PRO A 109 -0.36 6.05 6.87
N LEU A 110 0.01 6.00 5.58
CA LEU A 110 0.83 7.02 4.92
C LEU A 110 -0.01 7.93 4.01
N SER A 111 -1.35 7.89 4.13
CA SER A 111 -2.31 8.65 3.30
C SER A 111 -2.18 8.39 1.79
N HIS A 112 -1.50 7.32 1.41
CA HIS A 112 -1.42 6.86 0.02
C HIS A 112 -1.18 5.35 -0.08
N TYR A 113 -1.69 4.75 -1.16
CA TYR A 113 -1.44 3.36 -1.53
C TYR A 113 -1.46 3.23 -3.05
N HIS A 114 -0.36 2.75 -3.62
CA HIS A 114 -0.26 2.40 -5.03
C HIS A 114 0.04 0.93 -5.18
N GLY A 115 -0.77 0.23 -5.98
CA GLY A 115 -0.59 -1.20 -6.16
C GLY A 115 -1.27 -1.74 -7.41
N ILE A 116 -1.11 -3.03 -7.61
CA ILE A 116 -1.79 -3.79 -8.66
C ILE A 116 -2.56 -4.92 -7.99
N THR A 117 -3.81 -5.09 -8.39
CA THR A 117 -4.63 -6.26 -8.08
C THR A 117 -4.81 -7.08 -9.34
N ILE A 118 -4.54 -8.38 -9.28
CA ILE A 118 -4.91 -9.34 -10.33
C ILE A 118 -5.95 -10.27 -9.74
N GLY A 119 -7.14 -10.29 -10.34
CA GLY A 119 -8.27 -11.08 -9.86
C GLY A 119 -8.65 -12.18 -10.84
N PHE A 120 -8.97 -13.34 -10.29
CA PHE A 120 -9.42 -14.53 -11.00
C PHE A 120 -10.77 -14.97 -10.42
N THR A 121 -11.82 -14.97 -11.24
CA THR A 121 -13.09 -15.65 -10.91
C THR A 121 -12.92 -17.11 -11.33
N LEU A 122 -12.67 -17.99 -10.37
CA LEU A 122 -12.01 -19.28 -10.61
C LEU A 122 -12.64 -20.17 -11.69
N PRO A 123 -13.94 -20.46 -11.69
CA PRO A 123 -14.51 -21.35 -12.70
C PRO A 123 -14.29 -20.83 -14.13
N LEU A 124 -14.56 -19.54 -14.32
CA LEU A 124 -14.45 -18.89 -15.62
C LEU A 124 -12.99 -18.68 -16.03
N ALA A 125 -12.14 -18.24 -15.10
CA ALA A 125 -10.71 -18.04 -15.34
C ALA A 125 -10.01 -19.34 -15.71
N ALA A 126 -10.27 -20.43 -14.95
CA ALA A 126 -9.67 -21.74 -15.21
C ALA A 126 -10.06 -22.29 -16.61
N GLN A 127 -11.32 -22.11 -17.01
CA GLN A 127 -11.77 -22.49 -18.35
C GLN A 127 -11.08 -21.65 -19.42
N SER A 128 -11.11 -20.32 -19.28
CA SER A 128 -10.57 -19.42 -20.29
C SER A 128 -9.06 -19.59 -20.49
N LEU A 129 -8.31 -19.80 -19.42
CA LEU A 129 -6.85 -20.02 -19.53
C LEU A 129 -6.53 -21.31 -20.30
N LYS A 130 -7.29 -22.40 -20.11
CA LYS A 130 -7.12 -23.64 -20.89
C LYS A 130 -7.43 -23.46 -22.38
N GLU A 131 -8.39 -22.60 -22.70
CA GLU A 131 -8.75 -22.28 -24.09
C GLU A 131 -7.69 -21.38 -24.77
N TRP A 132 -7.13 -20.41 -24.03
CA TRP A 132 -6.17 -19.45 -24.58
C TRP A 132 -4.73 -19.98 -24.63
N VAL A 133 -4.33 -20.81 -23.66
CA VAL A 133 -2.99 -21.38 -23.58
C VAL A 133 -3.08 -22.89 -23.45
N ARG A 134 -2.94 -23.56 -24.59
CA ARG A 134 -2.98 -25.02 -24.64
C ARG A 134 -1.86 -25.59 -23.75
N GLU A 135 -2.22 -26.59 -22.91
CA GLU A 135 -1.27 -27.25 -22.00
C GLU A 135 -0.63 -26.31 -20.94
N PHE A 136 -1.32 -25.22 -20.56
CA PHE A 136 -0.84 -24.40 -19.46
C PHE A 136 -0.81 -25.21 -18.15
N PRO A 137 0.36 -25.31 -17.47
CA PRO A 137 0.57 -26.30 -16.42
C PRO A 137 -0.08 -25.93 -15.08
N VAL A 138 -0.46 -24.64 -14.88
CA VAL A 138 -0.92 -24.15 -13.58
C VAL A 138 -2.42 -24.41 -13.40
N ASP A 139 -2.76 -25.05 -12.29
CA ASP A 139 -4.13 -25.23 -11.83
C ASP A 139 -4.50 -24.13 -10.83
N LEU A 140 -5.42 -23.23 -11.20
CA LEU A 140 -5.83 -22.10 -10.35
C LEU A 140 -6.49 -22.54 -9.06
N VAL A 141 -7.19 -23.69 -9.02
CA VAL A 141 -7.81 -24.20 -7.79
C VAL A 141 -6.74 -24.66 -6.81
N ARG A 142 -5.76 -25.45 -7.29
CA ARG A 142 -4.60 -25.83 -6.48
C ARG A 142 -3.80 -24.63 -6.00
N LEU A 143 -3.65 -23.61 -6.85
CA LEU A 143 -2.95 -22.38 -6.48
C LEU A 143 -3.71 -21.65 -5.35
N GLN A 144 -5.02 -21.55 -5.45
CA GLN A 144 -5.86 -20.98 -4.41
C GLN A 144 -5.75 -21.79 -3.09
N GLU A 145 -5.84 -23.13 -3.16
CA GLU A 145 -5.67 -23.99 -1.99
C GLU A 145 -4.30 -23.79 -1.33
N LYS A 146 -3.24 -23.67 -2.13
CA LYS A 146 -1.88 -23.44 -1.65
C LYS A 146 -1.73 -22.14 -0.86
N PHE A 147 -2.29 -21.03 -1.35
CA PHE A 147 -2.09 -19.71 -0.75
C PHE A 147 -3.24 -19.24 0.13
N CYS A 148 -4.43 -19.83 0.00
CA CYS A 148 -5.64 -19.38 0.69
C CYS A 148 -6.26 -20.53 1.53
N ALA A 149 -5.42 -21.39 2.12
CA ALA A 149 -5.87 -22.47 3.01
C ALA A 149 -6.55 -21.95 4.28
N SER A 150 -6.15 -20.76 4.75
CA SER A 150 -6.80 -20.08 5.88
C SER A 150 -7.84 -19.05 5.41
N ARG A 151 -8.72 -18.62 6.33
CA ARG A 151 -9.64 -17.50 6.07
C ARG A 151 -8.94 -16.15 5.98
N HIS A 152 -7.71 -16.06 6.51
CA HIS A 152 -6.94 -14.83 6.51
C HIS A 152 -6.10 -14.72 5.26
N PRO A 153 -5.88 -13.51 4.73
CA PRO A 153 -4.97 -13.29 3.63
C PRO A 153 -3.56 -13.80 3.94
N MET A 154 -2.94 -14.44 2.96
CA MET A 154 -1.50 -14.72 3.01
C MET A 154 -0.73 -13.52 2.50
N VAL A 155 0.29 -13.10 3.22
CA VAL A 155 1.19 -12.03 2.77
C VAL A 155 2.61 -12.54 2.65
N ILE A 156 3.14 -12.50 1.43
CA ILE A 156 4.52 -12.85 1.12
C ILE A 156 5.34 -11.55 1.14
N HIS A 157 6.25 -11.47 2.10
CA HIS A 157 7.06 -10.27 2.30
C HIS A 157 8.17 -10.16 1.26
N ARG A 158 8.22 -9.02 0.54
CA ARG A 158 9.26 -8.73 -0.47
C ARG A 158 9.50 -9.89 -1.41
N ALA A 159 8.47 -10.32 -2.14
CA ALA A 159 8.52 -11.45 -3.07
C ALA A 159 9.53 -11.20 -4.23
N PRO A 160 10.85 -11.45 -4.06
CA PRO A 160 11.88 -11.02 -5.03
C PRO A 160 11.74 -11.74 -6.37
N SER A 161 11.26 -12.97 -6.36
CA SER A 161 11.07 -13.78 -7.56
C SER A 161 10.04 -13.21 -8.53
N VAL A 162 9.06 -12.43 -8.04
CA VAL A 162 7.97 -11.86 -8.86
C VAL A 162 8.01 -10.34 -8.94
N ASP A 163 8.87 -9.68 -8.17
CA ASP A 163 8.95 -8.22 -8.12
C ASP A 163 9.20 -7.58 -9.49
N HIS A 164 10.06 -8.18 -10.31
CA HIS A 164 10.35 -7.71 -11.67
C HIS A 164 9.10 -7.70 -12.56
N ILE A 165 8.20 -8.68 -12.44
CA ILE A 165 6.95 -8.76 -13.21
C ILE A 165 6.12 -7.51 -12.95
N PHE A 166 5.93 -7.16 -11.67
CA PHE A 166 5.14 -5.99 -11.29
C PHE A 166 5.81 -4.67 -11.67
N GLN A 167 7.16 -4.58 -11.60
CA GLN A 167 7.87 -3.39 -12.05
C GLN A 167 7.68 -3.15 -13.56
N GLU A 168 7.74 -4.21 -14.35
CA GLU A 168 7.54 -4.11 -15.79
C GLU A 168 6.10 -3.74 -16.17
N LEU A 169 5.08 -4.17 -15.41
CA LEU A 169 3.68 -3.79 -15.64
C LEU A 169 3.44 -2.27 -15.59
N TYR A 170 4.28 -1.50 -14.89
CA TYR A 170 4.17 -0.04 -14.83
C TYR A 170 4.86 0.69 -15.98
N ALA A 171 5.66 0.02 -16.80
CA ALA A 171 6.47 0.64 -17.85
C ALA A 171 6.09 0.18 -19.26
N VAL A 172 4.83 -0.21 -19.48
CA VAL A 172 4.36 -0.81 -20.73
C VAL A 172 3.88 0.27 -21.70
N PRO A 173 4.38 0.29 -22.96
CA PRO A 173 3.82 1.14 -24.01
C PRO A 173 2.34 0.83 -24.27
N GLU A 174 1.53 1.87 -24.51
CA GLU A 174 0.08 1.76 -24.66
C GLU A 174 -0.33 0.72 -25.75
N GLN A 175 0.41 0.71 -26.86
CA GLN A 175 0.10 -0.12 -28.02
C GLN A 175 0.14 -1.63 -27.75
N ILE A 176 0.91 -2.07 -26.76
CA ILE A 176 1.08 -3.48 -26.42
C ILE A 176 0.53 -3.84 -25.03
N LYS A 177 -0.14 -2.94 -24.34
CA LYS A 177 -0.56 -3.10 -22.93
C LYS A 177 -1.30 -4.42 -22.70
N LEU A 178 -2.44 -4.62 -23.36
CA LEU A 178 -3.27 -5.81 -23.14
C LEU A 178 -2.55 -7.13 -23.42
N PRO A 179 -1.91 -7.35 -24.59
CA PRO A 179 -1.17 -8.58 -24.82
C PRO A 179 0.01 -8.76 -23.85
N TYR A 180 0.68 -7.68 -23.47
CA TYR A 180 1.78 -7.73 -22.49
C TYR A 180 1.28 -8.13 -21.10
N PHE A 181 0.19 -7.56 -20.63
CA PHE A 181 -0.42 -7.91 -19.34
C PHE A 181 -0.84 -9.38 -19.29
N ARG A 182 -1.38 -9.91 -20.37
CA ARG A 182 -1.71 -11.35 -20.49
C ARG A 182 -0.50 -12.24 -20.29
N ILE A 183 0.63 -11.92 -20.95
CA ILE A 183 1.89 -12.65 -20.81
C ILE A 183 2.40 -12.58 -19.37
N LYS A 184 2.39 -11.38 -18.76
CA LYS A 184 2.88 -11.19 -17.40
C LYS A 184 2.04 -11.87 -16.33
N VAL A 185 0.74 -11.97 -16.54
CA VAL A 185 -0.14 -12.74 -15.63
C VAL A 185 0.16 -14.24 -15.74
N LEU A 186 0.39 -14.77 -16.94
CA LEU A 186 0.78 -16.17 -17.11
C LEU A 186 2.15 -16.46 -16.48
N GLU A 187 3.13 -15.56 -16.67
CA GLU A 187 4.44 -15.65 -16.03
C GLU A 187 4.31 -15.65 -14.50
N LEU A 188 3.52 -14.73 -13.92
CA LEU A 188 3.26 -14.67 -12.48
C LEU A 188 2.71 -15.98 -11.94
N LEU A 189 1.72 -16.57 -12.64
CA LEU A 189 1.11 -17.84 -12.24
C LEU A 189 2.13 -18.98 -12.20
N LEU A 190 3.07 -19.06 -13.15
CA LEU A 190 4.15 -20.04 -13.15
C LEU A 190 5.09 -19.87 -11.94
N TYR A 191 5.49 -18.63 -11.64
CA TYR A 191 6.33 -18.36 -10.47
C TYR A 191 5.63 -18.69 -9.15
N LEU A 192 4.33 -18.38 -9.03
CA LEU A 192 3.56 -18.70 -7.83
C LEU A 192 3.33 -20.21 -7.66
N ASP A 193 3.13 -20.94 -8.76
CA ASP A 193 2.99 -22.40 -8.71
C ASP A 193 4.29 -23.04 -8.24
N ALA A 194 5.44 -22.60 -8.74
CA ALA A 194 6.76 -23.08 -8.36
C ALA A 194 7.25 -22.60 -6.98
N LEU A 195 6.63 -21.55 -6.40
CA LEU A 195 7.08 -20.97 -5.13
C LEU A 195 6.88 -21.95 -3.96
N GLU A 196 7.94 -22.31 -3.26
CA GLU A 196 7.85 -23.04 -2.00
C GLU A 196 7.54 -22.08 -0.84
N LEU A 197 6.53 -22.41 -0.04
CA LEU A 197 6.17 -21.62 1.14
C LEU A 197 7.07 -22.02 2.31
N ASP A 198 7.87 -21.08 2.80
CA ASP A 198 8.61 -21.22 4.06
C ASP A 198 7.70 -20.76 5.22
N GLU A 199 7.69 -21.52 6.34
CA GLU A 199 6.95 -21.20 7.56
C GLU A 199 7.29 -19.80 8.14
N ARG A 200 8.41 -19.19 7.70
CA ARG A 200 8.85 -17.85 8.13
C ARG A 200 8.18 -16.70 7.39
N THR A 201 7.26 -16.97 6.48
CA THR A 201 6.59 -15.95 5.65
C THR A 201 5.46 -15.21 6.36
N GLU A 202 5.03 -15.65 7.54
CA GLU A 202 3.95 -14.99 8.29
C GLU A 202 4.40 -13.62 8.83
N LYS A 203 3.65 -12.58 8.47
CA LYS A 203 3.87 -11.25 9.04
C LYS A 203 3.40 -11.16 10.49
N PRO A 204 4.08 -10.34 11.32
CA PRO A 204 3.58 -10.06 12.65
C PRO A 204 2.22 -9.38 12.58
N TYR A 205 1.32 -9.80 13.43
CA TYR A 205 0.07 -9.12 13.71
C TYR A 205 0.19 -8.31 15.01
N PHE A 206 -0.62 -7.26 15.11
CA PHE A 206 -0.66 -6.40 16.29
C PHE A 206 -2.08 -6.33 16.82
N TYR A 207 -2.22 -6.38 18.14
CA TYR A 207 -3.53 -6.19 18.76
C TYR A 207 -4.07 -4.78 18.48
N LYS A 208 -5.38 -4.69 18.24
CA LYS A 208 -6.07 -3.42 17.98
C LYS A 208 -5.75 -2.36 19.03
N SER A 209 -5.72 -2.76 20.32
CA SER A 209 -5.37 -1.86 21.42
C SER A 209 -3.94 -1.29 21.35
N GLN A 210 -2.98 -2.06 20.82
CA GLN A 210 -1.62 -1.58 20.59
C GLN A 210 -1.56 -0.59 19.42
N VAL A 211 -2.25 -0.93 18.32
CA VAL A 211 -2.35 -0.09 17.12
C VAL A 211 -2.95 1.26 17.46
N GLU A 212 -4.07 1.30 18.21
CA GLU A 212 -4.71 2.55 18.63
C GLU A 212 -3.80 3.43 19.50
N LYS A 213 -3.05 2.83 20.43
CA LYS A 213 -2.06 3.56 21.23
C LYS A 213 -0.95 4.15 20.39
N VAL A 214 -0.45 3.40 19.40
CA VAL A 214 0.60 3.87 18.49
C VAL A 214 0.09 4.95 17.55
N LYS A 215 -1.14 4.83 17.03
CA LYS A 215 -1.79 5.89 16.25
C LYS A 215 -2.01 7.16 17.07
N ALA A 216 -2.35 7.04 18.36
CA ALA A 216 -2.46 8.18 19.27
C ALA A 216 -1.09 8.82 19.54
N ALA A 217 -0.03 8.01 19.72
CA ALA A 217 1.33 8.53 19.86
C ALA A 217 1.80 9.26 18.59
N HIS A 218 1.47 8.73 17.40
CA HIS A 218 1.77 9.39 16.13
C HIS A 218 1.07 10.74 16.03
N ARG A 219 -0.24 10.84 16.34
CA ARG A 219 -0.94 12.13 16.35
C ARG A 219 -0.24 13.15 17.24
N LEU A 220 0.12 12.76 18.46
CA LEU A 220 0.86 13.64 19.38
C LEU A 220 2.19 14.11 18.79
N LEU A 221 2.93 13.23 18.14
CA LEU A 221 4.23 13.53 17.51
C LEU A 221 4.13 14.47 16.32
N THR A 222 3.02 14.42 15.57
CA THR A 222 2.83 15.19 14.34
C THR A 222 2.06 16.49 14.56
N GLU A 223 1.37 16.63 15.67
CA GLU A 223 0.62 17.85 16.04
C GLU A 223 1.54 19.04 16.28
N ASP A 224 2.67 18.80 16.95
CA ASP A 224 3.68 19.82 17.24
C ASP A 224 5.08 19.29 16.89
N LEU A 225 5.64 19.76 15.76
CA LEU A 225 6.95 19.33 15.27
C LEU A 225 8.12 19.98 16.05
N GLU A 226 7.90 21.06 16.78
CA GLU A 226 8.92 21.70 17.61
C GLU A 226 9.25 20.83 18.82
N ARG A 227 8.25 20.12 19.34
CA ARG A 227 8.42 19.28 20.53
C ARG A 227 9.07 17.94 20.19
N HIS A 228 10.05 17.58 21.02
CA HIS A 228 10.69 16.28 20.97
C HIS A 228 10.15 15.38 22.08
N TYR A 229 9.85 14.14 21.72
CA TYR A 229 9.47 13.09 22.66
C TYR A 229 10.45 11.94 22.58
N THR A 230 10.89 11.45 23.71
CA THR A 230 11.66 10.22 23.81
C THR A 230 10.75 9.00 23.72
N ILE A 231 11.31 7.86 23.34
CA ILE A 231 10.56 6.59 23.36
C ILE A 231 10.08 6.24 24.76
N ALA A 232 10.84 6.60 25.81
CA ALA A 232 10.45 6.36 27.18
C ALA A 232 9.21 7.19 27.59
N GLU A 233 9.16 8.46 27.25
CA GLU A 233 8.00 9.33 27.51
C GLU A 233 6.75 8.85 26.77
N LEU A 234 6.90 8.41 25.49
CA LEU A 234 5.78 7.85 24.73
C LEU A 234 5.29 6.53 25.33
N SER A 235 6.22 5.66 25.73
CA SER A 235 5.95 4.37 26.37
C SER A 235 5.14 4.55 27.66
N GLU A 236 5.57 5.47 28.52
CA GLU A 236 4.87 5.80 29.76
C GLU A 236 3.49 6.42 29.49
N ARG A 237 3.44 7.46 28.67
CA ARG A 237 2.22 8.23 28.37
C ARG A 237 1.10 7.37 27.81
N PHE A 238 1.43 6.44 26.90
CA PHE A 238 0.44 5.57 26.23
C PHE A 238 0.35 4.18 26.88
N SER A 239 1.06 3.92 27.97
CA SER A 239 1.07 2.62 28.65
C SER A 239 1.27 1.46 27.68
N ILE A 240 2.34 1.54 26.89
CA ILE A 240 2.76 0.51 25.94
C ILE A 240 4.27 0.25 26.09
N PRO A 241 4.73 -1.02 26.20
CA PRO A 241 6.15 -1.31 26.29
C PRO A 241 6.95 -0.72 25.13
N ALA A 242 8.13 -0.15 25.41
CA ALA A 242 8.96 0.54 24.42
C ALA A 242 9.30 -0.31 23.20
N THR A 243 9.51 -1.61 23.38
CA THR A 243 9.75 -2.56 22.26
C THR A 243 8.50 -2.69 21.40
N ALA A 244 7.34 -2.95 22.00
CA ALA A 244 6.07 -3.07 21.28
C ALA A 244 5.71 -1.77 20.55
N LEU A 245 5.95 -0.60 21.16
CA LEU A 245 5.76 0.71 20.51
C LEU A 245 6.64 0.83 19.26
N LYS A 246 7.93 0.52 19.35
CA LYS A 246 8.86 0.62 18.21
C LYS A 246 8.48 -0.31 17.06
N GLU A 247 8.19 -1.57 17.38
CA GLU A 247 7.84 -2.59 16.39
C GLU A 247 6.50 -2.27 15.70
N CYS A 248 5.47 -1.97 16.48
CA CYS A 248 4.16 -1.60 15.97
C CYS A 248 4.23 -0.30 15.14
N PHE A 249 4.93 0.75 15.63
CA PHE A 249 5.11 2.00 14.89
C PHE A 249 5.82 1.77 13.54
N LYS A 250 6.91 0.98 13.55
CA LYS A 250 7.63 0.65 12.31
C LYS A 250 6.73 -0.14 11.33
N SER A 251 5.90 -1.03 11.84
CA SER A 251 4.96 -1.79 11.02
C SER A 251 3.86 -0.91 10.43
N ILE A 252 3.34 0.06 11.19
CA ILE A 252 2.31 1.00 10.73
C ILE A 252 2.89 2.00 9.71
N TYR A 253 4.00 2.67 10.05
CA TYR A 253 4.53 3.82 9.31
C TYR A 253 5.78 3.51 8.45
N GLY A 254 6.28 2.28 8.46
CA GLY A 254 7.39 1.82 7.61
C GLY A 254 8.78 2.16 8.11
N GLN A 255 8.90 3.01 9.10
CA GLN A 255 10.19 3.53 9.60
C GLN A 255 10.19 3.58 11.14
N PRO A 256 11.35 3.48 11.77
CA PRO A 256 11.48 3.77 13.20
C PRO A 256 11.00 5.20 13.51
N VAL A 257 10.45 5.41 14.71
CA VAL A 257 9.90 6.71 15.15
C VAL A 257 10.82 7.88 14.83
N ASN A 258 12.11 7.79 15.23
CA ASN A 258 13.06 8.89 15.04
C ASN A 258 13.34 9.20 13.55
N THR A 259 13.44 8.17 12.72
CA THR A 259 13.64 8.32 11.27
C THR A 259 12.41 8.94 10.62
N TYR A 260 11.22 8.47 10.98
CA TYR A 260 9.95 9.01 10.51
C TYR A 260 9.82 10.50 10.84
N MET A 261 10.03 10.87 12.11
CA MET A 261 9.93 12.26 12.57
C MET A 261 10.98 13.17 11.93
N ARG A 262 12.23 12.67 11.74
CA ARG A 262 13.27 13.39 11.01
C ARG A 262 12.82 13.72 9.59
N ASN A 263 12.33 12.72 8.87
CA ASN A 263 11.88 12.90 7.49
C ASN A 263 10.70 13.87 7.40
N LEU A 264 9.69 13.70 8.25
CA LEU A 264 8.53 14.59 8.33
C LEU A 264 8.91 16.05 8.58
N ARG A 265 9.85 16.31 9.52
CA ARG A 265 10.39 17.64 9.79
C ARG A 265 11.09 18.23 8.56
N MET A 266 11.88 17.44 7.84
CA MET A 266 12.56 17.88 6.62
C MET A 266 11.57 18.15 5.47
N ASP A 267 10.51 17.36 5.35
CA ASP A 267 9.45 17.60 4.36
C ASP A 267 8.70 18.89 4.67
N ARG A 268 8.35 19.11 5.94
CA ARG A 268 7.72 20.35 6.38
C ARG A 268 8.62 21.57 6.16
N ALA A 269 9.90 21.45 6.48
CA ALA A 269 10.88 22.50 6.23
C ALA A 269 11.01 22.83 4.75
N ALA A 270 11.05 21.83 3.86
CA ALA A 270 11.10 22.01 2.42
C ALA A 270 9.87 22.79 1.89
N LEU A 271 8.69 22.50 2.42
CA LEU A 271 7.46 23.21 2.11
C LEU A 271 7.54 24.67 2.57
N LEU A 272 7.94 24.94 3.83
CA LEU A 272 8.08 26.27 4.39
C LEU A 272 9.10 27.11 3.62
N LEU A 273 10.24 26.53 3.22
CA LEU A 273 11.27 27.21 2.43
C LEU A 273 10.76 27.73 1.09
N ARG A 274 9.79 27.04 0.48
CA ARG A 274 9.15 27.45 -0.79
C ARG A 274 8.02 28.46 -0.57
N GLN A 275 7.18 28.23 0.44
CA GLN A 275 6.00 29.05 0.69
C GLN A 275 6.34 30.38 1.36
N GLU A 276 7.40 30.42 2.15
CA GLU A 276 7.80 31.58 2.94
C GLU A 276 9.24 32.04 2.60
N PRO A 277 9.48 32.59 1.41
CA PRO A 277 10.84 32.92 0.94
C PRO A 277 11.54 33.99 1.76
N GLN A 278 10.80 34.80 2.55
CA GLN A 278 11.34 35.87 3.40
C GLN A 278 11.69 35.39 4.82
N THR A 279 11.14 34.26 5.24
CA THR A 279 11.40 33.69 6.59
C THR A 279 12.83 33.16 6.66
N SER A 280 13.54 33.50 7.72
CA SER A 280 14.94 33.08 7.89
C SER A 280 15.08 31.56 7.99
N VAL A 281 16.22 31.00 7.55
CA VAL A 281 16.50 29.57 7.68
C VAL A 281 16.54 29.14 9.15
N ALA A 282 17.01 30.02 10.04
CA ALA A 282 17.05 29.78 11.48
C ALA A 282 15.63 29.67 12.09
N GLU A 283 14.73 30.52 11.66
CA GLU A 283 13.34 30.50 12.10
C GLU A 283 12.60 29.24 11.61
N ILE A 284 12.79 28.87 10.33
CA ILE A 284 12.24 27.62 9.81
C ILE A 284 12.80 26.42 10.57
N ALA A 285 14.11 26.42 10.88
CA ALA A 285 14.72 25.39 11.70
C ALA A 285 14.04 25.25 13.07
N GLY A 286 13.77 26.35 13.76
CA GLY A 286 13.04 26.38 15.05
C GLY A 286 11.65 25.75 14.92
N ARG A 287 10.87 26.19 13.93
CA ARG A 287 9.48 25.71 13.68
C ARG A 287 9.39 24.21 13.31
N VAL A 288 10.50 23.58 12.98
CA VAL A 288 10.58 22.13 12.76
C VAL A 288 11.41 21.40 13.81
N GLY A 289 11.62 22.04 14.97
CA GLY A 289 12.21 21.44 16.17
C GLY A 289 13.73 21.36 16.17
N TYR A 290 14.45 22.29 15.50
CA TYR A 290 15.91 22.37 15.54
C TYR A 290 16.37 23.67 16.20
N ASP A 291 17.04 23.54 17.37
CA ASP A 291 17.63 24.67 18.08
C ASP A 291 18.85 25.28 17.39
N SER A 292 19.44 24.56 16.41
CA SER A 292 20.64 24.99 15.69
C SER A 292 20.42 24.98 14.18
N ALA A 293 20.49 26.14 13.56
CA ALA A 293 20.41 26.29 12.12
C ALA A 293 21.50 25.51 11.36
N SER A 294 22.69 25.36 11.94
CA SER A 294 23.79 24.61 11.35
C SER A 294 23.50 23.10 11.35
N LYS A 295 23.00 22.55 12.48
CA LYS A 295 22.56 21.14 12.56
C LYS A 295 21.40 20.88 11.60
N PHE A 296 20.43 21.77 11.57
CA PHE A 296 19.31 21.71 10.61
C PHE A 296 19.81 21.67 9.17
N ALA A 297 20.69 22.60 8.77
CA ALA A 297 21.19 22.68 7.40
C ALA A 297 21.93 21.39 6.97
N ALA A 298 22.69 20.78 7.86
CA ALA A 298 23.37 19.50 7.60
C ALA A 298 22.37 18.36 7.39
N VAL A 299 21.36 18.20 8.27
CA VAL A 299 20.32 17.17 8.17
C VAL A 299 19.44 17.39 6.95
N PHE A 300 19.10 18.66 6.64
CA PHE A 300 18.32 19.01 5.47
C PHE A 300 19.05 18.65 4.16
N LYS A 301 20.35 18.96 4.08
CA LYS A 301 21.19 18.60 2.92
C LYS A 301 21.27 17.09 2.76
N GLU A 302 21.44 16.34 3.84
CA GLU A 302 21.41 14.87 3.80
C GLU A 302 20.08 14.34 3.26
N ALA A 303 18.95 14.90 3.71
CA ALA A 303 17.61 14.43 3.36
C ALA A 303 17.15 14.88 1.96
N LYS A 304 17.55 16.08 1.50
CA LYS A 304 17.07 16.71 0.26
C LYS A 304 18.14 16.87 -0.82
N GLY A 305 19.37 16.47 -0.56
CA GLY A 305 20.51 16.59 -1.50
C GLY A 305 21.08 17.99 -1.66
N LYS A 306 20.44 19.02 -1.07
CA LYS A 306 20.76 20.46 -1.22
C LYS A 306 20.65 21.18 0.10
N THR A 307 21.41 22.25 0.26
CA THR A 307 21.25 23.13 1.44
C THR A 307 19.89 23.84 1.41
N PRO A 308 19.36 24.29 2.56
CA PRO A 308 18.11 25.02 2.63
C PRO A 308 18.07 26.26 1.73
N LEU A 309 19.19 26.97 1.60
CA LEU A 309 19.28 28.17 0.75
C LEU A 309 19.26 27.82 -0.75
N GLU A 310 19.97 26.77 -1.16
CA GLU A 310 19.95 26.27 -2.54
C GLU A 310 18.54 25.78 -2.89
N TYR A 311 17.90 25.01 -2.01
CA TYR A 311 16.55 24.48 -2.21
C TYR A 311 15.50 25.61 -2.37
N ARG A 312 15.61 26.69 -1.59
CA ARG A 312 14.78 27.90 -1.69
C ARG A 312 14.95 28.61 -3.03
N ARG A 313 16.18 28.72 -3.55
CA ARG A 313 16.46 29.42 -4.81
C ARG A 313 15.88 28.72 -6.03
N GLU A 314 15.86 27.40 -6.03
CA GLU A 314 15.32 26.61 -7.13
C GLU A 314 13.78 26.53 -7.14
N GLY A 315 13.13 26.82 -6.04
CA GLY A 315 11.67 26.89 -5.94
C GLY A 315 11.09 28.24 -6.38
N ARG A 316 11.95 29.17 -6.80
CA ARG A 316 11.56 30.45 -7.42
C ARG A 316 11.59 30.37 -8.94
#